data_7f16436caaeba097768943574835e546
#
_entry.id   7f16436caaeba097768943574835e546
#
_cell.length_a   1.000
_cell.length_b   1.000
_cell.length_c   1.000
_cell.angle_alpha   90.00
_cell.angle_beta   90.00
_cell.angle_gamma   90.00
#
_symmetry.space_group_name_H-M   'P 1'
#
loop_
_entity.id
_entity.type
_entity.pdbx_description
1 polymer ?
#
loop_
_entity_poly.entity_id
_entity_poly.type
_entity_poly.pdbx_seq_one_letter_code
_entity_poly.pdbx_strand_id
1 'polypeptide(L)'
;MAQWIEVKVRYKKMTETGKSVKVTDPYIVDALSCTEAEARVVEEITPFVNDFNVLSVNKTKISEIFWNETGDKFYKVKVNFITIDEKTAVEKKSASYILVQASSFADALANFNKGMRGTMADYEIEAIAETKIVDVFRYQVPAETPSKVAEKVASDKGIQRAVKNFRDAVPDGMTVSASVRSSDGTEVVPETVLVDKSKLRSDDD
;
A
#
# COMPACT_ATOMS: atom_id res chain seq x y z
N MET A 1 -4.30 3.49 11.15
CA MET A 1 -4.92 3.18 9.84
C MET A 1 -4.28 4.11 8.83
N ALA A 2 -3.82 3.56 7.72
CA ALA A 2 -3.34 4.35 6.59
C ALA A 2 -4.46 5.26 6.06
N GLN A 3 -4.09 6.43 5.58
CA GLN A 3 -5.02 7.44 5.08
C GLN A 3 -4.61 7.86 3.68
N TRP A 4 -5.60 8.14 2.84
CA TRP A 4 -5.34 8.72 1.53
C TRP A 4 -5.02 10.21 1.66
N ILE A 5 -3.84 10.61 1.22
CA ILE A 5 -3.31 11.97 1.33
C ILE A 5 -3.10 12.52 -0.08
N GLU A 6 -3.66 13.70 -0.37
CA GLU A 6 -3.44 14.41 -1.63
C GLU A 6 -2.17 15.24 -1.52
N VAL A 7 -1.24 15.00 -2.45
CA VAL A 7 -0.01 15.77 -2.60
C VAL A 7 -0.03 16.48 -3.94
N LYS A 8 0.09 17.81 -3.93
CA LYS A 8 0.18 18.61 -5.15
C LYS A 8 1.62 18.96 -5.45
N VAL A 9 2.08 18.54 -6.62
CA VAL A 9 3.44 18.74 -7.09
C VAL A 9 3.44 19.72 -8.26
N ARG A 10 4.31 20.72 -8.20
CA ARG A 10 4.52 21.69 -9.27
C ARG A 10 5.87 21.46 -9.93
N TYR A 11 5.86 21.34 -11.24
CA TYR A 11 7.07 21.21 -12.04
C TYR A 11 6.95 21.97 -13.36
N LYS A 12 8.07 22.10 -14.08
CA LYS A 12 8.13 22.73 -15.41
C LYS A 12 8.04 21.64 -16.47
N LYS A 13 7.02 21.72 -17.33
CA LYS A 13 6.88 20.84 -18.49
C LYS A 13 7.20 21.64 -19.75
N MET A 14 8.03 21.11 -20.62
CA MET A 14 8.26 21.68 -21.94
C MET A 14 7.10 21.31 -22.86
N THR A 15 6.49 22.29 -23.49
CA THR A 15 5.49 22.07 -24.53
C THR A 15 6.18 21.75 -25.86
N GLU A 16 5.44 21.16 -26.80
CA GLU A 16 5.92 20.87 -28.16
C GLU A 16 6.48 22.10 -28.87
N THR A 17 6.02 23.29 -28.49
CA THR A 17 6.50 24.58 -29.00
C THR A 17 7.79 25.09 -28.33
N GLY A 18 8.43 24.28 -27.47
CA GLY A 18 9.67 24.64 -26.75
C GLY A 18 9.49 25.63 -25.60
N LYS A 19 8.24 25.96 -25.23
CA LYS A 19 7.96 26.84 -24.09
C LYS A 19 7.87 26.04 -22.79
N SER A 20 8.50 26.52 -21.72
CA SER A 20 8.37 25.93 -20.39
C SER A 20 7.12 26.45 -19.70
N VAL A 21 6.21 25.54 -19.34
CA VAL A 21 4.96 25.85 -18.61
C VAL A 21 5.01 25.20 -17.24
N LYS A 22 4.60 25.95 -16.20
CA LYS A 22 4.44 25.40 -14.85
C LYS A 22 3.14 24.63 -14.79
N VAL A 23 3.23 23.33 -14.47
CA VAL A 23 2.09 22.44 -14.27
C VAL A 23 2.01 22.07 -12.80
N THR A 24 0.79 21.87 -12.30
CA THR A 24 0.55 21.40 -10.93
C THR A 24 -0.35 20.19 -10.99
N ASP A 25 0.20 19.05 -10.61
CA ASP A 25 -0.44 17.77 -10.67
C ASP A 25 -0.72 17.24 -9.26
N PRO A 26 -1.95 16.82 -8.96
CA PRO A 26 -2.30 16.16 -7.72
C PRO A 26 -2.07 14.66 -7.83
N TYR A 27 -1.48 14.12 -6.77
CA TYR A 27 -1.25 12.69 -6.55
C TYR A 27 -1.94 12.26 -5.26
N ILE A 28 -2.40 11.03 -5.20
CA ILE A 28 -2.94 10.43 -3.96
C ILE A 28 -1.95 9.41 -3.45
N VAL A 29 -1.67 9.46 -2.16
CA VAL A 29 -0.70 8.57 -1.52
C VAL A 29 -1.34 7.92 -0.29
N ASP A 30 -1.14 6.62 -0.15
CA ASP A 30 -1.46 5.89 1.06
C ASP A 30 -0.31 6.07 2.06
N ALA A 31 -0.54 6.81 3.14
CA ALA A 31 0.46 7.09 4.15
C ALA A 31 -0.16 7.29 5.54
N LEU A 32 0.65 7.09 6.58
CA LEU A 32 0.26 7.32 7.97
C LEU A 32 0.34 8.80 8.38
N SER A 33 1.20 9.55 7.71
CA SER A 33 1.44 10.97 7.99
C SER A 33 1.67 11.79 6.73
N CYS A 34 1.47 13.11 6.82
CA CYS A 34 1.75 14.02 5.72
C CYS A 34 3.25 14.04 5.33
N THR A 35 4.15 13.91 6.32
CA THR A 35 5.60 13.84 6.08
C THR A 35 5.98 12.58 5.30
N GLU A 36 5.39 11.45 5.63
CA GLU A 36 5.60 10.20 4.92
C GLU A 36 5.05 10.29 3.48
N ALA A 37 3.85 10.87 3.31
CA ALA A 37 3.26 11.08 1.99
C ALA A 37 4.15 11.95 1.09
N GLU A 38 4.73 13.01 1.65
CA GLU A 38 5.66 13.90 0.94
C GLU A 38 6.93 13.15 0.52
N ALA A 39 7.56 12.42 1.45
CA ALA A 39 8.76 11.65 1.17
C ALA A 39 8.53 10.63 0.04
N ARG A 40 7.40 9.93 0.09
CA ARG A 40 7.03 8.94 -0.90
C ARG A 40 6.80 9.51 -2.29
N VAL A 41 6.04 10.61 -2.37
CA VAL A 41 5.84 11.30 -3.65
C VAL A 41 7.17 11.77 -4.24
N VAL A 42 8.09 12.26 -3.40
CA VAL A 42 9.43 12.64 -3.84
C VAL A 42 10.18 11.44 -4.42
N GLU A 43 10.16 10.28 -3.76
CA GLU A 43 10.80 9.06 -4.24
C GLU A 43 10.20 8.58 -5.57
N GLU A 44 8.87 8.55 -5.69
CA GLU A 44 8.17 8.07 -6.88
C GLU A 44 8.32 9.02 -8.09
N ILE A 45 8.36 10.34 -7.86
CA ILE A 45 8.41 11.33 -8.96
C ILE A 45 9.84 11.65 -9.39
N THR A 46 10.83 11.55 -8.51
CA THR A 46 12.25 11.86 -8.82
C THR A 46 12.78 11.19 -10.08
N PRO A 47 12.45 9.91 -10.41
CA PRO A 47 12.92 9.29 -11.64
C PRO A 47 12.37 9.92 -12.92
N PHE A 48 11.22 10.60 -12.84
CA PHE A 48 10.52 11.14 -14.01
C PHE A 48 10.68 12.66 -14.16
N VAL A 49 10.91 13.37 -13.06
CA VAL A 49 10.98 14.83 -13.02
C VAL A 49 12.12 15.29 -12.15
N ASN A 50 13.11 16.01 -12.74
CA ASN A 50 14.32 16.44 -12.03
C ASN A 50 14.15 17.71 -11.19
N ASP A 51 13.18 18.59 -11.52
CA ASP A 51 12.99 19.88 -10.85
C ASP A 51 11.51 20.09 -10.54
N PHE A 52 11.13 19.76 -9.31
CA PHE A 52 9.75 19.91 -8.85
C PHE A 52 9.69 20.45 -7.42
N ASN A 53 8.54 20.98 -7.05
CA ASN A 53 8.26 21.46 -5.70
C ASN A 53 6.93 20.90 -5.22
N VAL A 54 6.92 20.40 -4.00
CA VAL A 54 5.68 20.01 -3.30
C VAL A 54 5.00 21.30 -2.83
N LEU A 55 3.77 21.52 -3.29
CA LEU A 55 3.00 22.72 -2.95
C LEU A 55 2.12 22.55 -1.74
N SER A 56 1.48 21.38 -1.62
CA SER A 56 0.56 21.11 -0.53
C SER A 56 0.42 19.62 -0.31
N VAL A 57 0.26 19.24 0.95
CA VAL A 57 0.00 17.87 1.41
C VAL A 57 -1.24 17.94 2.30
N ASN A 58 -2.35 17.34 1.86
CA ASN A 58 -3.62 17.42 2.56
C ASN A 58 -4.27 16.04 2.71
N LYS A 59 -4.80 15.78 3.88
CA LYS A 59 -5.61 14.57 4.11
C LYS A 59 -6.90 14.65 3.29
N THR A 60 -7.22 13.56 2.59
CA THR A 60 -8.45 13.48 1.83
C THR A 60 -9.55 12.81 2.65
N LYS A 61 -10.79 12.95 2.17
CA LYS A 61 -11.95 12.23 2.71
C LYS A 61 -12.26 10.97 1.90
N ILE A 62 -11.30 10.52 1.08
CA ILE A 62 -11.44 9.29 0.29
C ILE A 62 -11.37 8.11 1.27
N SER A 63 -12.43 7.29 1.27
CA SER A 63 -12.51 6.10 2.11
C SER A 63 -11.87 4.88 1.44
N GLU A 64 -12.07 4.76 0.13
CA GLU A 64 -11.64 3.60 -0.63
C GLU A 64 -11.33 3.95 -2.08
N ILE A 65 -10.53 3.10 -2.75
CA ILE A 65 -10.19 3.24 -4.16
C ILE A 65 -10.49 1.95 -4.90
N PHE A 66 -11.33 2.03 -5.93
CA PHE A 66 -11.61 0.92 -6.83
C PHE A 66 -10.72 1.02 -8.06
N TRP A 67 -9.90 0.01 -8.23
CA TRP A 67 -8.87 -0.06 -9.26
C TRP A 67 -9.40 -0.74 -10.51
N ASN A 68 -8.97 -0.22 -11.67
CA ASN A 68 -9.17 -0.84 -12.96
C ASN A 68 -7.93 -0.57 -13.82
N GLU A 69 -7.16 -1.60 -14.12
CA GLU A 69 -5.91 -1.51 -14.90
C GLU A 69 -6.09 -0.94 -16.30
N THR A 70 -7.32 -0.98 -16.83
CA THR A 70 -7.65 -0.43 -18.16
C THR A 70 -7.99 1.05 -18.14
N GLY A 71 -8.14 1.67 -16.94
CA GLY A 71 -8.52 3.06 -16.78
C GLY A 71 -7.29 3.98 -16.66
N ASP A 72 -7.32 5.10 -17.37
CA ASP A 72 -6.30 6.15 -17.37
C ASP A 72 -6.69 7.38 -16.54
N LYS A 73 -7.92 7.41 -16.02
CA LYS A 73 -8.47 8.53 -15.26
C LYS A 73 -9.04 8.10 -13.92
N PHE A 74 -9.12 9.07 -13.01
CA PHE A 74 -9.71 8.87 -11.71
C PHE A 74 -10.99 9.69 -11.55
N TYR A 75 -12.06 9.01 -11.15
CA TYR A 75 -13.37 9.59 -10.89
C TYR A 75 -13.67 9.53 -9.39
N LYS A 76 -14.05 10.68 -8.82
CA LYS A 76 -14.48 10.75 -7.43
C LYS A 76 -15.99 10.55 -7.36
N VAL A 77 -16.44 9.50 -6.68
CA VAL A 77 -17.83 9.17 -6.45
C VAL A 77 -18.19 9.58 -5.03
N LYS A 78 -19.22 10.43 -4.90
CA LYS A 78 -19.83 10.76 -3.61
C LYS A 78 -21.01 9.83 -3.39
N VAL A 79 -20.94 9.06 -2.30
CA VAL A 79 -21.93 8.04 -1.92
C VAL A 79 -22.49 8.40 -0.56
N ASN A 80 -23.79 8.30 -0.41
CA ASN A 80 -24.47 8.41 0.86
C ASN A 80 -24.90 7.01 1.31
N PHE A 81 -24.30 6.50 2.37
CA PHE A 81 -24.76 5.29 3.03
C PHE A 81 -25.96 5.60 3.91
N ILE A 82 -27.02 4.78 3.76
CA ILE A 82 -28.27 4.93 4.50
C ILE A 82 -28.24 3.94 5.66
N THR A 83 -28.35 4.45 6.86
CA THR A 83 -28.49 3.65 8.08
C THR A 83 -29.75 4.03 8.80
N ILE A 84 -30.47 3.04 9.30
CA ILE A 84 -31.68 3.26 10.11
C ILE A 84 -31.29 3.20 11.58
N ASP A 85 -31.56 4.26 12.31
CA ASP A 85 -31.40 4.28 13.76
C ASP A 85 -32.47 3.41 14.40
N GLU A 86 -32.09 2.30 15.02
CA GLU A 86 -33.01 1.31 15.61
C GLU A 86 -33.93 1.89 16.72
N LYS A 87 -33.49 2.99 17.37
CA LYS A 87 -34.24 3.59 18.47
C LYS A 87 -35.29 4.60 17.99
N THR A 88 -34.98 5.33 16.94
CA THR A 88 -35.78 6.43 16.44
C THR A 88 -36.50 6.11 15.12
N ALA A 89 -36.18 4.99 14.48
CA ALA A 89 -36.62 4.59 13.13
C ALA A 89 -36.37 5.68 12.07
N VAL A 90 -35.40 6.58 12.31
CA VAL A 90 -35.06 7.67 11.39
C VAL A 90 -33.91 7.24 10.50
N GLU A 91 -34.03 7.48 9.21
CA GLU A 91 -32.95 7.28 8.25
C GLU A 91 -31.82 8.31 8.46
N LYS A 92 -30.61 7.84 8.59
CA LYS A 92 -29.40 8.66 8.70
C LYS A 92 -28.51 8.43 7.49
N LYS A 93 -28.21 9.51 6.75
CA LYS A 93 -27.32 9.48 5.59
C LYS A 93 -25.89 9.88 6.00
N SER A 94 -24.93 9.03 5.66
CA SER A 94 -23.50 9.28 5.90
C SER A 94 -22.75 9.38 4.58
N ALA A 95 -22.24 10.59 4.26
CA ALA A 95 -21.51 10.81 3.01
C ALA A 95 -20.10 10.21 3.07
N SER A 96 -19.75 9.44 2.06
CA SER A 96 -18.41 8.87 1.82
C SER A 96 -17.94 9.19 0.41
N TYR A 97 -16.63 9.22 0.22
CA TYR A 97 -16.01 9.47 -1.08
C TYR A 97 -15.18 8.27 -1.49
N ILE A 98 -15.47 7.73 -2.68
CA ILE A 98 -14.75 6.61 -3.26
C ILE A 98 -14.08 7.09 -4.54
N LEU A 99 -12.82 6.76 -4.74
CA LEU A 99 -12.10 7.04 -5.97
C LEU A 99 -12.18 5.80 -6.87
N VAL A 100 -12.53 6.01 -8.14
CA VAL A 100 -12.67 4.91 -9.10
C VAL A 100 -11.79 5.18 -10.30
N GLN A 101 -10.94 4.23 -10.64
CA GLN A 101 -10.12 4.27 -11.84
C GLN A 101 -10.94 3.76 -13.02
N ALA A 102 -10.98 4.54 -14.12
CA ALA A 102 -11.79 4.22 -15.30
C ALA A 102 -11.32 5.01 -16.54
N SER A 103 -11.69 4.54 -17.71
CA SER A 103 -11.42 5.22 -19.00
C SER A 103 -12.49 6.26 -19.35
N SER A 104 -13.72 6.05 -18.88
CA SER A 104 -14.87 6.92 -19.15
C SER A 104 -15.81 7.00 -17.95
N PHE A 105 -16.74 7.95 -17.98
CA PHE A 105 -17.77 8.09 -16.95
C PHE A 105 -18.66 6.83 -16.83
N ALA A 106 -19.05 6.24 -17.96
CA ALA A 106 -19.86 5.02 -17.97
C ALA A 106 -19.11 3.83 -17.35
N ASP A 107 -17.81 3.73 -17.66
CA ASP A 107 -16.92 2.72 -17.10
C ASP A 107 -16.70 2.95 -15.58
N ALA A 108 -16.58 4.20 -15.16
CA ALA A 108 -16.49 4.55 -13.75
C ALA A 108 -17.72 4.10 -12.96
N LEU A 109 -18.92 4.29 -13.51
CA LEU A 109 -20.16 3.83 -12.90
C LEU A 109 -20.23 2.29 -12.85
N ALA A 110 -19.84 1.62 -13.92
CA ALA A 110 -19.81 0.15 -13.99
C ALA A 110 -18.80 -0.44 -12.97
N ASN A 111 -17.60 0.13 -12.89
CA ASN A 111 -16.56 -0.28 -11.95
C ASN A 111 -16.97 0.01 -10.50
N PHE A 112 -17.59 1.15 -10.24
CA PHE A 112 -18.17 1.47 -8.95
C PHE A 112 -19.19 0.42 -8.52
N ASN A 113 -20.18 0.12 -9.37
CA ASN A 113 -21.19 -0.88 -9.09
C ASN A 113 -20.59 -2.28 -8.90
N LYS A 114 -19.52 -2.62 -9.62
CA LYS A 114 -18.77 -3.86 -9.44
C LYS A 114 -18.08 -3.91 -8.08
N GLY A 115 -17.42 -2.83 -7.66
CA GLY A 115 -16.76 -2.74 -6.37
C GLY A 115 -17.73 -2.79 -5.18
N MET A 116 -18.92 -2.22 -5.35
CA MET A 116 -19.96 -2.23 -4.32
C MET A 116 -20.74 -3.55 -4.23
N ARG A 117 -20.50 -4.50 -5.12
CA ARG A 117 -21.15 -5.82 -5.05
C ARG A 117 -20.71 -6.54 -3.76
N GLY A 118 -21.70 -6.98 -2.99
CA GLY A 118 -21.47 -7.65 -1.70
C GLY A 118 -21.52 -6.71 -0.49
N THR A 119 -21.61 -5.41 -0.69
CA THR A 119 -21.92 -4.48 0.41
C THR A 119 -23.35 -4.65 0.85
N MET A 120 -23.55 -4.95 2.14
CA MET A 120 -24.91 -5.12 2.73
C MET A 120 -25.57 -3.80 3.09
N ALA A 121 -24.85 -2.68 2.99
CA ALA A 121 -25.39 -1.37 3.31
C ALA A 121 -26.14 -0.77 2.13
N ASP A 122 -27.31 -0.19 2.40
CA ASP A 122 -28.03 0.61 1.41
C ASP A 122 -27.28 1.90 1.14
N TYR A 123 -27.17 2.28 -0.13
CA TYR A 123 -26.46 3.48 -0.53
C TYR A 123 -27.10 4.18 -1.73
N GLU A 124 -26.89 5.48 -1.82
CA GLU A 124 -27.27 6.32 -2.97
C GLU A 124 -26.03 7.00 -3.54
N ILE A 125 -25.88 6.98 -4.85
CA ILE A 125 -24.84 7.74 -5.55
C ILE A 125 -25.36 9.18 -5.70
N GLU A 126 -24.71 10.13 -5.03
CA GLU A 126 -25.07 11.53 -5.12
C GLU A 126 -24.41 12.22 -6.32
N ALA A 127 -23.13 11.94 -6.56
CA ALA A 127 -22.38 12.56 -7.66
C ALA A 127 -21.18 11.70 -8.08
N ILE A 128 -20.87 11.77 -9.37
CA ILE A 128 -19.62 11.24 -9.95
C ILE A 128 -18.94 12.37 -10.71
N ALA A 129 -17.69 12.65 -10.40
CA ALA A 129 -16.92 13.73 -11.04
C ALA A 129 -15.53 13.24 -11.45
N GLU A 130 -15.12 13.59 -12.66
CA GLU A 130 -13.73 13.39 -13.12
C GLU A 130 -12.80 14.25 -12.28
N THR A 131 -11.67 13.70 -11.88
CA THR A 131 -10.64 14.41 -11.09
C THR A 131 -9.43 14.70 -11.96
N LYS A 132 -8.59 15.62 -11.47
CA LYS A 132 -7.28 15.90 -12.10
C LYS A 132 -6.16 15.05 -11.51
N ILE A 133 -6.49 14.05 -10.69
CA ILE A 133 -5.50 13.16 -10.09
C ILE A 133 -4.79 12.42 -11.20
N VAL A 134 -3.45 12.52 -11.19
CA VAL A 134 -2.60 11.90 -12.22
C VAL A 134 -2.33 10.46 -11.88
N ASP A 135 -2.00 10.19 -10.61
CA ASP A 135 -1.69 8.83 -10.18
C ASP A 135 -1.96 8.63 -8.67
N VAL A 136 -1.96 7.37 -8.26
CA VAL A 136 -2.21 6.95 -6.88
C VAL A 136 -1.15 5.96 -6.44
N PHE A 137 -0.34 6.35 -5.46
CA PHE A 137 0.72 5.54 -4.89
C PHE A 137 0.23 4.79 -3.66
N ARG A 138 0.16 3.46 -3.78
CA ARG A 138 -0.16 2.58 -2.65
C ARG A 138 1.06 2.36 -1.77
N TYR A 139 0.84 2.14 -0.50
CA TYR A 139 1.88 1.54 0.34
C TYR A 139 2.12 0.11 -0.14
N GLN A 140 3.20 -0.05 -0.83
CA GLN A 140 3.75 -1.38 -1.04
C GLN A 140 4.64 -1.64 0.17
N VAL A 141 4.28 -2.61 1.01
CA VAL A 141 5.26 -3.18 1.94
C VAL A 141 6.44 -3.56 1.05
N PRO A 142 7.64 -2.98 1.24
CA PRO A 142 8.78 -3.42 0.48
C PRO A 142 8.83 -4.93 0.66
N ALA A 143 8.71 -5.69 -0.42
CA ALA A 143 8.97 -7.11 -0.37
C ALA A 143 10.42 -7.19 0.07
N GLU A 144 10.66 -7.36 1.38
CA GLU A 144 11.97 -7.64 1.90
C GLU A 144 12.37 -8.90 1.15
N THR A 145 13.27 -8.73 0.19
CA THR A 145 13.78 -9.86 -0.57
C THR A 145 14.25 -10.88 0.46
N PRO A 146 13.89 -12.15 0.35
CA PRO A 146 14.26 -13.18 1.33
C PRO A 146 15.74 -13.13 1.71
N SER A 147 16.61 -12.66 0.80
CA SER A 147 18.03 -12.43 1.03
C SER A 147 18.31 -11.32 2.06
N LYS A 148 17.57 -10.20 2.07
CA LYS A 148 17.78 -9.10 3.05
C LYS A 148 17.26 -9.45 4.44
N VAL A 149 16.20 -10.23 4.52
CA VAL A 149 15.71 -10.77 5.81
C VAL A 149 16.71 -11.79 6.34
N ALA A 150 17.20 -12.69 5.49
CA ALA A 150 18.23 -13.66 5.87
C ALA A 150 19.51 -13.00 6.33
N GLU A 151 19.97 -11.92 5.66
CA GLU A 151 21.18 -11.18 6.02
C GLU A 151 20.99 -10.41 7.36
N LYS A 152 19.81 -9.82 7.59
CA LYS A 152 19.51 -9.14 8.84
C LYS A 152 19.36 -10.11 10.02
N VAL A 153 18.76 -11.27 9.80
CA VAL A 153 18.68 -12.38 10.76
C VAL A 153 20.06 -12.97 11.04
N ALA A 154 20.89 -13.15 10.00
CA ALA A 154 22.25 -13.65 10.14
C ALA A 154 23.19 -12.69 10.87
N SER A 155 22.93 -11.38 10.83
CA SER A 155 23.75 -10.35 11.53
C SER A 155 23.34 -10.11 12.98
N ASP A 156 22.18 -10.58 13.43
CA ASP A 156 21.71 -10.40 14.80
C ASP A 156 22.37 -11.40 15.74
N LYS A 157 23.26 -10.88 16.60
CA LYS A 157 24.01 -11.67 17.59
C LYS A 157 23.11 -12.43 18.56
N GLY A 158 21.91 -11.94 18.84
CA GLY A 158 20.92 -12.60 19.70
C GLY A 158 20.36 -13.85 19.04
N ILE A 159 20.02 -13.77 17.76
CA ILE A 159 19.51 -14.87 16.96
C ILE A 159 20.59 -15.92 16.73
N GLN A 160 21.83 -15.51 16.43
CA GLN A 160 22.97 -16.44 16.29
C GLN A 160 23.23 -17.25 17.57
N ARG A 161 23.11 -16.59 18.72
CA ARG A 161 23.28 -17.24 20.03
C ARG A 161 22.16 -18.24 20.33
N ALA A 162 20.91 -17.87 19.99
CA ALA A 162 19.75 -18.77 20.13
C ALA A 162 19.86 -19.97 19.21
N VAL A 163 20.24 -19.79 17.95
CA VAL A 163 20.45 -20.86 16.98
C VAL A 163 21.57 -21.81 17.42
N LYS A 164 22.68 -21.26 17.96
CA LYS A 164 23.78 -22.07 18.50
C LYS A 164 23.33 -22.92 19.69
N ASN A 165 22.63 -22.32 20.66
CA ASN A 165 22.12 -23.03 21.82
C ASN A 165 21.13 -24.13 21.44
N PHE A 166 20.28 -23.86 20.41
CA PHE A 166 19.32 -24.83 19.90
C PHE A 166 20.02 -26.00 19.19
N ARG A 167 21.06 -25.69 18.36
CA ARG A 167 21.87 -26.69 17.67
C ARG A 167 22.58 -27.62 18.65
N ASP A 168 23.11 -27.08 19.76
CA ASP A 168 23.80 -27.85 20.79
C ASP A 168 22.85 -28.75 21.62
N ALA A 169 21.58 -28.37 21.71
CA ALA A 169 20.56 -29.11 22.45
C ALA A 169 19.87 -30.20 21.67
N VAL A 170 19.99 -30.25 20.33
CA VAL A 170 19.32 -31.25 19.47
C VAL A 170 20.22 -32.46 19.23
N PRO A 171 19.76 -33.70 19.45
CA PRO A 171 20.52 -34.93 19.13
C PRO A 171 20.79 -35.07 17.63
N ASP A 172 21.91 -35.73 17.30
CA ASP A 172 22.29 -35.98 15.90
C ASP A 172 21.25 -36.84 15.17
N GLY A 173 20.94 -36.45 13.92
CA GLY A 173 20.02 -37.19 13.06
C GLY A 173 18.55 -36.88 13.27
N MET A 174 18.19 -35.87 14.08
CA MET A 174 16.80 -35.46 14.29
C MET A 174 16.38 -34.40 13.28
N THR A 175 15.24 -34.63 12.62
CA THR A 175 14.62 -33.63 11.73
C THR A 175 13.79 -32.69 12.59
N VAL A 176 14.16 -31.41 12.58
CA VAL A 176 13.44 -30.36 13.33
C VAL A 176 12.79 -29.41 12.34
N SER A 177 11.48 -29.23 12.45
CA SER A 177 10.75 -28.18 11.75
C SER A 177 10.67 -26.96 12.66
N ALA A 178 11.34 -25.87 12.28
CA ALA A 178 11.24 -24.60 12.97
C ALA A 178 10.34 -23.65 12.16
N SER A 179 9.27 -23.19 12.77
CA SER A 179 8.47 -22.08 12.22
C SER A 179 8.90 -20.78 12.88
N VAL A 180 9.32 -19.81 12.09
CA VAL A 180 9.57 -18.45 12.56
C VAL A 180 8.27 -17.68 12.46
N ARG A 181 7.75 -17.21 13.59
CA ARG A 181 6.60 -16.30 13.64
C ARG A 181 7.11 -14.86 13.73
N SER A 182 6.62 -14.03 12.83
CA SER A 182 6.79 -12.58 12.90
C SER A 182 6.07 -12.02 14.13
N SER A 183 6.47 -10.83 14.59
CA SER A 183 5.90 -10.16 15.78
C SER A 183 4.39 -9.83 15.63
N ASP A 184 3.84 -9.92 14.43
CA ASP A 184 2.41 -9.75 14.11
C ASP A 184 1.63 -11.08 14.04
N GLY A 185 2.29 -12.21 14.31
CA GLY A 185 1.67 -13.54 14.35
C GLY A 185 1.58 -14.27 13.02
N THR A 186 2.10 -13.69 11.93
CA THR A 186 2.11 -14.33 10.61
C THR A 186 3.19 -15.40 10.52
N GLU A 187 2.84 -16.60 10.08
CA GLU A 187 3.76 -17.72 9.94
C GLU A 187 4.59 -17.56 8.66
N VAL A 188 5.88 -17.26 8.81
CA VAL A 188 6.80 -17.09 7.69
C VAL A 188 7.49 -18.42 7.43
N VAL A 189 6.98 -19.14 6.44
CA VAL A 189 7.52 -20.36 5.78
C VAL A 189 8.06 -21.47 6.72
N PRO A 190 7.49 -22.67 6.69
CA PRO A 190 8.09 -23.81 7.36
C PRO A 190 9.30 -24.32 6.56
N GLU A 191 10.49 -23.98 7.00
CA GLU A 191 11.71 -24.59 6.48
C GLU A 191 12.05 -25.81 7.32
N THR A 192 11.98 -26.98 6.71
CA THR A 192 12.40 -28.24 7.36
C THR A 192 13.91 -28.37 7.20
N VAL A 193 14.65 -28.06 8.23
CA VAL A 193 16.12 -28.18 8.23
C VAL A 193 16.51 -29.55 8.80
N LEU A 194 17.16 -30.36 7.96
CA LEU A 194 17.80 -31.59 8.40
C LEU A 194 19.16 -31.21 9.03
N VAL A 195 19.29 -31.35 10.33
CA VAL A 195 20.54 -31.06 11.04
C VAL A 195 21.46 -32.28 10.94
N ASP A 196 22.39 -32.27 9.96
CA ASP A 196 23.46 -33.25 9.81
C ASP A 196 24.77 -32.66 10.33
N LYS A 197 25.18 -33.04 11.53
CA LYS A 197 26.40 -32.56 12.17
C LYS A 197 27.68 -33.07 11.48
N SER A 198 27.60 -34.09 10.62
CA SER A 198 28.74 -34.63 9.91
C SER A 198 29.32 -33.70 8.85
N LYS A 199 28.48 -32.79 8.28
CA LYS A 199 28.87 -31.80 7.26
C LYS A 199 29.47 -30.52 7.81
N LEU A 200 29.52 -30.32 9.13
CA LEU A 200 29.91 -29.08 9.78
C LEU A 200 31.34 -29.09 10.37
N ARG A 201 32.08 -30.17 10.15
CA ARG A 201 33.47 -30.30 10.65
C ARG A 201 34.59 -29.90 9.67
N SER A 202 34.26 -29.31 8.54
CA SER A 202 35.26 -29.07 7.46
C SER A 202 35.73 -27.60 7.28
N ASP A 203 35.37 -26.66 8.17
CA ASP A 203 35.77 -25.26 8.01
C ASP A 203 36.59 -24.67 9.19
N ASP A 204 37.25 -25.51 10.00
CA ASP A 204 38.26 -25.07 10.97
C ASP A 204 39.53 -25.89 10.78
N ASP A 205 40.35 -25.48 9.79
CA ASP A 205 41.80 -25.68 9.73
C ASP A 205 42.48 -24.49 8.99
#